data_64d593cf29cb58dc06395916a28452af
#
_entry.id   64d593cf29cb58dc06395916a28452af
#
_cell.length_a   1.000
_cell.length_b   1.000
_cell.length_c   1.000
_cell.angle_alpha   90.00
_cell.angle_beta   90.00
_cell.angle_gamma   90.00
#
_symmetry.space_group_name_H-M   'P 1'
#
loop_
_entity.id
_entity.type
_entity.pdbx_description
1 polymer ?
#
loop_
_entity_poly.entity_id
_entity_poly.type
_entity_poly.pdbx_seq_one_letter_code
_entity_poly.pdbx_strand_id
1 'polypeptide(L)'
;FLVRSRLEGGATSTPPNELVPETELDGYAVQAVVHQILQKAGYGRLIGHKIGCTTEVMQKFLNIDYPCAGEIFNTTVFEKTTILPLSKFHRVGIECEIAARLKTDMMGTLGPYTIESAKDAVGALMGAIELVDDRYENYSNLSAPTLIADDFFNAGAVLGEENPHWRSLDLKTIVGTLFIDKQEH
;
A
#
# COMPACT_ATOMS: atom_id res chain seq x y z
N PHE A 1 -16.66 -3.00 -10.37
CA PHE A 1 -15.72 -4.11 -10.50
C PHE A 1 -14.82 -4.18 -9.27
N LEU A 2 -13.85 -3.29 -9.05
CA LEU A 2 -12.87 -3.32 -7.96
C LEU A 2 -13.50 -3.38 -6.57
N VAL A 3 -14.49 -2.56 -6.28
CA VAL A 3 -15.22 -2.59 -5.00
C VAL A 3 -15.80 -3.98 -4.72
N ARG A 4 -16.44 -4.57 -5.73
CA ARG A 4 -17.03 -5.89 -5.62
C ARG A 4 -15.97 -6.95 -5.32
N SER A 5 -14.84 -6.93 -6.05
CA SER A 5 -13.71 -7.83 -5.83
C SER A 5 -13.18 -7.73 -4.39
N ARG A 6 -13.09 -6.51 -3.83
CA ARG A 6 -12.60 -6.30 -2.45
C ARG A 6 -13.60 -6.73 -1.37
N LEU A 7 -14.90 -6.56 -1.62
CA LEU A 7 -15.93 -6.91 -0.62
C LEU A 7 -16.28 -8.40 -0.62
N GLU A 8 -16.33 -9.03 -1.79
CA GLU A 8 -16.69 -10.44 -1.94
C GLU A 8 -15.47 -11.37 -1.74
N GLY A 9 -14.27 -10.86 -1.98
CA GLY A 9 -13.03 -11.66 -1.93
C GLY A 9 -12.94 -12.67 -3.08
N GLY A 10 -11.89 -13.51 -3.03
CA GLY A 10 -11.65 -14.56 -4.01
C GLY A 10 -11.00 -14.06 -5.32
N ALA A 11 -10.86 -14.99 -6.27
CA ALA A 11 -10.28 -14.69 -7.57
C ALA A 11 -11.14 -13.72 -8.38
N THR A 12 -10.50 -12.81 -9.08
CA THR A 12 -11.18 -11.91 -10.03
C THR A 12 -10.51 -11.98 -11.40
N SER A 13 -11.31 -11.83 -12.43
CA SER A 13 -10.82 -11.72 -13.80
C SER A 13 -10.12 -10.38 -14.02
N THR A 14 -9.42 -10.24 -15.12
CA THR A 14 -8.98 -8.93 -15.61
C THR A 14 -10.19 -8.01 -15.81
N PRO A 15 -10.09 -6.72 -15.45
CA PRO A 15 -11.16 -5.77 -15.75
C PRO A 15 -11.52 -5.78 -17.23
N PRO A 16 -12.81 -5.68 -17.60
CA PRO A 16 -13.20 -5.46 -18.98
C PRO A 16 -12.50 -4.24 -19.58
N ASN A 17 -12.15 -4.28 -20.86
CA ASN A 17 -11.35 -3.22 -21.51
C ASN A 17 -11.97 -1.82 -21.34
N GLU A 18 -13.28 -1.72 -21.36
CA GLU A 18 -14.02 -0.47 -21.16
C GLU A 18 -13.94 0.11 -19.73
N LEU A 19 -13.43 -0.68 -18.78
CA LEU A 19 -13.24 -0.27 -17.38
C LEU A 19 -11.75 -0.09 -17.02
N VAL A 20 -10.84 -0.33 -17.95
CA VAL A 20 -9.39 -0.16 -17.73
C VAL A 20 -9.06 1.32 -17.78
N PRO A 21 -8.44 1.90 -16.74
CA PRO A 21 -7.97 3.28 -16.79
C PRO A 21 -6.87 3.43 -17.86
N GLU A 22 -6.93 4.48 -18.66
CA GLU A 22 -5.97 4.72 -19.74
C GLU A 22 -4.69 5.38 -19.24
N THR A 23 -4.83 6.31 -18.29
CA THR A 23 -3.72 7.06 -17.71
C THR A 23 -3.63 6.83 -16.19
N GLU A 24 -2.49 7.16 -15.60
CA GLU A 24 -2.32 7.10 -14.16
C GLU A 24 -3.26 8.07 -13.43
N LEU A 25 -3.53 9.23 -14.02
CA LEU A 25 -4.51 10.17 -13.47
C LEU A 25 -5.91 9.54 -13.41
N ASP A 26 -6.30 8.79 -14.44
CA ASP A 26 -7.54 8.03 -14.44
C ASP A 26 -7.50 6.93 -13.37
N GLY A 27 -6.34 6.26 -13.22
CA GLY A 27 -6.14 5.27 -12.16
C GLY A 27 -6.39 5.84 -10.77
N TYR A 28 -5.81 7.00 -10.44
CA TYR A 28 -6.05 7.70 -9.18
C TYR A 28 -7.50 8.20 -9.04
N ALA A 29 -8.12 8.64 -10.12
CA ALA A 29 -9.53 9.04 -10.08
C ALA A 29 -10.45 7.85 -9.77
N VAL A 30 -10.19 6.69 -10.36
CA VAL A 30 -10.91 5.44 -10.06
C VAL A 30 -10.63 5.01 -8.62
N GLN A 31 -9.36 5.02 -8.16
CA GLN A 31 -8.96 4.70 -6.80
C GLN A 31 -9.78 5.53 -5.78
N ALA A 32 -9.86 6.86 -5.97
CA ALA A 32 -10.62 7.74 -5.09
C ALA A 32 -12.11 7.37 -5.03
N VAL A 33 -12.73 7.03 -6.16
CA VAL A 33 -14.13 6.58 -6.21
C VAL A 33 -14.32 5.22 -5.53
N VAL A 34 -13.39 4.28 -5.74
CA VAL A 34 -13.38 2.97 -5.07
C VAL A 34 -13.36 3.16 -3.55
N HIS A 35 -12.47 4.01 -3.04
CA HIS A 35 -12.35 4.29 -1.61
C HIS A 35 -13.62 4.91 -1.04
N GLN A 36 -14.24 5.87 -1.72
CA GLN A 36 -15.51 6.45 -1.29
C GLN A 36 -16.63 5.41 -1.17
N ILE A 37 -16.71 4.49 -2.12
CA ILE A 37 -17.73 3.42 -2.08
C ILE A 37 -17.43 2.43 -0.96
N LEU A 38 -16.18 2.02 -0.79
CA LEU A 38 -15.76 1.11 0.28
C LEU A 38 -16.03 1.72 1.67
N GLN A 39 -15.76 3.00 1.88
CA GLN A 39 -16.08 3.69 3.13
C GLN A 39 -17.59 3.68 3.41
N LYS A 40 -18.42 3.97 2.41
CA LYS A 40 -19.88 3.92 2.52
C LYS A 40 -20.40 2.50 2.79
N ALA A 41 -19.70 1.48 2.30
CA ALA A 41 -19.99 0.07 2.57
C ALA A 41 -19.50 -0.41 3.95
N GLY A 42 -18.91 0.47 4.76
CA GLY A 42 -18.43 0.13 6.10
C GLY A 42 -17.04 -0.51 6.14
N TYR A 43 -16.27 -0.42 5.05
CA TYR A 43 -14.90 -0.96 4.98
C TYR A 43 -13.92 -0.21 5.88
N GLY A 44 -14.30 0.93 6.41
CA GLY A 44 -13.50 1.74 7.32
C GLY A 44 -13.20 3.13 6.77
N ARG A 45 -12.35 3.88 7.49
CA ARG A 45 -11.86 5.20 7.06
C ARG A 45 -10.41 5.10 6.61
N LEU A 46 -10.02 5.94 5.68
CA LEU A 46 -8.62 6.09 5.28
C LEU A 46 -7.80 6.73 6.40
N ILE A 47 -6.63 6.19 6.68
CA ILE A 47 -5.74 6.64 7.76
C ILE A 47 -4.29 6.84 7.35
N GLY A 48 -3.92 6.47 6.13
CA GLY A 48 -2.56 6.56 5.65
C GLY A 48 -2.44 6.15 4.19
N HIS A 49 -1.19 6.15 3.75
CA HIS A 49 -0.82 5.81 2.38
C HIS A 49 0.24 4.71 2.37
N LYS A 50 0.21 3.86 1.36
CA LYS A 50 1.33 3.01 0.99
C LYS A 50 2.02 3.60 -0.24
N ILE A 51 3.31 3.33 -0.39
CA ILE A 51 4.08 3.73 -1.57
C ILE A 51 4.60 2.48 -2.24
N GLY A 52 4.08 2.19 -3.42
CA GLY A 52 4.55 1.08 -4.26
C GLY A 52 5.57 1.52 -5.30
N CYS A 53 6.24 0.54 -5.91
CA CYS A 53 7.18 0.75 -7.01
C CYS A 53 8.35 1.69 -6.66
N THR A 54 8.91 1.55 -5.46
CA THR A 54 10.02 2.37 -4.96
C THR A 54 11.36 2.01 -5.59
N THR A 55 11.46 0.88 -6.30
CA THR A 55 12.69 0.41 -6.95
C THR A 55 12.65 0.61 -8.46
N GLU A 56 13.81 0.92 -9.05
CA GLU A 56 13.92 1.03 -10.52
C GLU A 56 13.50 -0.25 -11.27
N VAL A 57 13.68 -1.42 -10.66
CA VAL A 57 13.29 -2.71 -11.25
C VAL A 57 11.78 -2.75 -11.45
N MET A 58 11.00 -2.41 -10.42
CA MET A 58 9.54 -2.39 -10.51
C MET A 58 9.04 -1.28 -11.43
N GLN A 59 9.68 -0.12 -11.40
CA GLN A 59 9.33 0.99 -12.30
C GLN A 59 9.54 0.59 -13.76
N LYS A 60 10.67 -0.03 -14.10
CA LYS A 60 10.94 -0.54 -15.45
C LYS A 60 9.96 -1.65 -15.85
N PHE A 61 9.61 -2.55 -14.93
CA PHE A 61 8.64 -3.62 -15.20
C PHE A 61 7.26 -3.06 -15.58
N LEU A 62 6.82 -2.00 -14.92
CA LEU A 62 5.53 -1.35 -15.18
C LEU A 62 5.60 -0.21 -16.20
N ASN A 63 6.80 0.07 -16.76
CA ASN A 63 7.03 1.18 -17.69
C ASN A 63 6.58 2.54 -17.11
N ILE A 64 6.96 2.79 -15.86
CA ILE A 64 6.79 4.07 -15.15
C ILE A 64 8.16 4.53 -14.66
N ASP A 65 8.31 5.79 -14.27
CA ASP A 65 9.57 6.39 -13.83
C ASP A 65 9.51 7.02 -12.42
N TYR A 66 8.44 6.71 -11.67
CA TYR A 66 8.22 7.21 -10.31
C TYR A 66 7.42 6.22 -9.47
N PRO A 67 7.50 6.34 -8.13
CA PRO A 67 6.69 5.53 -7.21
C PRO A 67 5.20 5.87 -7.31
N CYS A 68 4.35 4.90 -7.02
CA CYS A 68 2.91 5.06 -6.99
C CYS A 68 2.39 5.00 -5.55
N ALA A 69 1.26 5.67 -5.30
CA ALA A 69 0.61 5.68 -4.00
C ALA A 69 -0.67 4.84 -4.00
N GLY A 70 -0.91 4.16 -2.90
CA GLY A 70 -2.21 3.58 -2.53
C GLY A 70 -2.63 4.10 -1.17
N GLU A 71 -3.85 3.80 -0.75
CA GLU A 71 -4.38 4.24 0.54
C GLU A 71 -4.66 3.06 1.46
N ILE A 72 -4.61 3.32 2.77
CA ILE A 72 -4.74 2.32 3.82
C ILE A 72 -5.96 2.61 4.68
N PHE A 73 -6.79 1.59 4.89
CA PHE A 73 -7.97 1.66 5.75
C PHE A 73 -7.64 1.27 7.19
N ASN A 74 -8.26 1.93 8.16
CA ASN A 74 -8.05 1.65 9.57
C ASN A 74 -8.45 0.23 9.99
N THR A 75 -9.38 -0.40 9.29
CA THR A 75 -9.85 -1.76 9.57
C THR A 75 -8.88 -2.85 9.13
N THR A 76 -7.89 -2.50 8.32
CA THR A 76 -6.86 -3.42 7.80
C THR A 76 -5.48 -3.16 8.38
N VAL A 77 -5.37 -2.27 9.38
CA VAL A 77 -4.11 -2.01 10.09
C VAL A 77 -4.13 -2.69 11.45
N PHE A 78 -3.05 -3.41 11.73
CA PHE A 78 -2.86 -4.18 12.96
C PHE A 78 -1.60 -3.71 13.68
N GLU A 79 -1.63 -3.72 15.00
CA GLU A 79 -0.51 -3.27 15.83
C GLU A 79 0.29 -4.46 16.36
N LYS A 80 1.60 -4.44 16.17
CA LYS A 80 2.61 -5.38 16.69
C LYS A 80 2.48 -6.81 16.18
N THR A 81 1.33 -7.45 16.34
CA THR A 81 1.08 -8.83 15.92
C THR A 81 -0.38 -9.07 15.62
N THR A 82 -0.65 -9.98 14.70
CA THR A 82 -2.02 -10.38 14.37
C THR A 82 -2.06 -11.83 13.92
N ILE A 83 -3.24 -12.43 14.00
CA ILE A 83 -3.55 -13.74 13.42
C ILE A 83 -4.67 -13.54 12.42
N LEU A 84 -4.40 -13.81 11.17
CA LEU A 84 -5.36 -13.65 10.10
C LEU A 84 -5.67 -15.00 9.46
N PRO A 85 -6.95 -15.36 9.29
CA PRO A 85 -7.31 -16.59 8.61
C PRO A 85 -6.95 -16.49 7.13
N LEU A 86 -6.19 -17.47 6.62
CA LEU A 86 -5.77 -17.52 5.21
C LEU A 86 -6.97 -17.48 4.25
N SER A 87 -8.14 -17.98 4.70
CA SER A 87 -9.37 -17.95 3.92
C SER A 87 -9.92 -16.55 3.60
N LYS A 88 -9.38 -15.51 4.22
CA LYS A 88 -9.72 -14.11 3.88
C LYS A 88 -9.02 -13.60 2.62
N PHE A 89 -8.00 -14.31 2.14
CA PHE A 89 -7.16 -13.89 1.05
C PHE A 89 -7.27 -14.88 -0.11
N HIS A 90 -7.03 -14.39 -1.31
CA HIS A 90 -6.90 -15.23 -2.50
C HIS A 90 -5.46 -15.74 -2.67
N ARG A 91 -4.52 -14.83 -2.85
CA ARG A 91 -3.07 -15.11 -2.93
C ARG A 91 -2.30 -14.10 -2.10
N VAL A 92 -2.27 -14.32 -0.79
CA VAL A 92 -1.61 -13.39 0.13
C VAL A 92 -0.09 -13.44 -0.06
N GLY A 93 0.50 -12.26 -0.13
CA GLY A 93 1.94 -12.02 0.00
C GLY A 93 2.22 -11.10 1.17
N ILE A 94 3.48 -11.03 1.57
CA ILE A 94 3.99 -10.11 2.59
C ILE A 94 5.16 -9.34 2.02
N GLU A 95 5.20 -8.05 2.31
CA GLU A 95 6.31 -7.16 1.96
C GLU A 95 6.89 -6.54 3.23
N CYS A 96 8.23 -6.57 3.36
CA CYS A 96 8.92 -5.95 4.49
C CYS A 96 9.08 -4.46 4.22
N GLU A 97 8.57 -3.64 5.13
CA GLU A 97 8.44 -2.21 4.94
C GLU A 97 8.97 -1.39 6.14
N ILE A 98 9.19 -0.11 5.90
CA ILE A 98 9.35 0.89 6.96
C ILE A 98 8.14 1.82 6.91
N ALA A 99 7.36 1.82 7.99
CA ALA A 99 6.27 2.76 8.14
C ALA A 99 6.71 4.04 8.87
N ALA A 100 6.13 5.17 8.47
CA ALA A 100 6.32 6.46 9.12
C ALA A 100 5.01 6.92 9.76
N ARG A 101 5.07 7.24 11.05
CA ARG A 101 3.98 7.92 11.74
C ARG A 101 4.17 9.43 11.61
N LEU A 102 3.24 10.10 10.96
CA LEU A 102 3.26 11.57 10.91
C LEU A 102 2.77 12.15 12.25
N LYS A 103 3.42 13.20 12.71
CA LYS A 103 3.02 14.00 13.88
C LYS A 103 2.25 15.27 13.48
N THR A 104 2.29 15.63 12.21
CA THR A 104 1.56 16.76 11.63
C THR A 104 1.01 16.37 10.27
N ASP A 105 -0.14 16.90 9.91
CA ASP A 105 -0.74 16.68 8.60
C ASP A 105 0.11 17.31 7.49
N MET A 106 0.20 16.61 6.37
CA MET A 106 0.83 17.10 5.14
C MET A 106 -0.27 17.35 4.09
N MET A 107 -0.77 18.58 4.07
CA MET A 107 -1.87 18.95 3.19
C MET A 107 -1.36 19.26 1.78
N GLY A 108 -1.94 18.65 0.76
CA GLY A 108 -1.56 18.89 -0.66
C GLY A 108 -1.64 20.37 -1.08
N THR A 109 -2.44 21.18 -0.40
CA THR A 109 -2.55 22.62 -0.61
C THR A 109 -1.35 23.43 -0.09
N LEU A 110 -0.50 22.84 0.73
CA LEU A 110 0.69 23.47 1.31
C LEU A 110 2.00 23.08 0.59
N GLY A 111 1.90 22.20 -0.42
CA GLY A 111 3.07 21.74 -1.18
C GLY A 111 3.61 22.79 -2.16
N PRO A 112 4.75 22.53 -2.83
CA PRO A 112 5.49 21.26 -2.76
C PRO A 112 6.27 21.07 -1.45
N TYR A 113 6.34 19.83 -0.99
CA TYR A 113 7.14 19.45 0.17
C TYR A 113 8.58 19.16 -0.24
N THR A 114 9.54 19.52 0.63
CA THR A 114 10.95 19.13 0.51
C THR A 114 11.24 17.92 1.41
N ILE A 115 12.42 17.32 1.23
CA ILE A 115 12.88 16.25 2.12
C ILE A 115 12.90 16.74 3.57
N GLU A 116 13.34 17.98 3.82
CA GLU A 116 13.41 18.57 5.15
C GLU A 116 12.02 18.75 5.75
N SER A 117 11.08 19.34 5.01
CA SER A 117 9.72 19.54 5.51
C SER A 117 8.97 18.21 5.72
N ALA A 118 9.18 17.22 4.86
CA ALA A 118 8.66 15.88 5.06
C ALA A 118 9.27 15.20 6.30
N LYS A 119 10.60 15.32 6.47
CA LYS A 119 11.32 14.83 7.65
C LYS A 119 10.79 15.45 8.94
N ASP A 120 10.43 16.74 8.90
CA ASP A 120 9.88 17.44 10.06
C ASP A 120 8.45 16.98 10.39
N ALA A 121 7.68 16.54 9.42
CA ALA A 121 6.35 15.99 9.63
C ALA A 121 6.38 14.58 10.26
N VAL A 122 7.47 13.82 10.12
CA VAL A 122 7.59 12.47 10.68
C VAL A 122 7.85 12.52 12.18
N GLY A 123 6.98 11.86 12.95
CA GLY A 123 7.09 11.69 14.41
C GLY A 123 7.88 10.45 14.82
N ALA A 124 7.63 9.33 14.16
CA ALA A 124 8.30 8.05 14.44
C ALA A 124 8.48 7.24 13.17
N LEU A 125 9.45 6.32 13.15
CA LEU A 125 9.57 5.24 12.19
C LEU A 125 9.40 3.90 12.90
N MET A 126 8.94 2.89 12.16
CA MET A 126 8.76 1.53 12.65
C MET A 126 8.95 0.52 11.51
N GLY A 127 9.40 -0.67 11.85
CA GLY A 127 9.29 -1.80 10.91
C GLY A 127 7.83 -2.12 10.67
N ALA A 128 7.48 -2.51 9.47
CA ALA A 128 6.12 -2.89 9.10
C ALA A 128 6.14 -4.07 8.15
N ILE A 129 5.00 -4.74 8.07
CA ILE A 129 4.73 -5.74 7.03
C ILE A 129 3.49 -5.26 6.29
N GLU A 130 3.60 -5.06 4.98
CA GLU A 130 2.43 -4.91 4.14
C GLU A 130 1.87 -6.29 3.81
N LEU A 131 0.54 -6.41 3.85
CA LEU A 131 -0.19 -7.56 3.34
C LEU A 131 -0.71 -7.18 1.96
N VAL A 132 -0.33 -7.95 0.96
CA VAL A 132 -0.86 -7.83 -0.39
C VAL A 132 -1.69 -9.06 -0.73
N ASP A 133 -2.79 -8.87 -1.44
CA ASP A 133 -3.63 -9.96 -1.91
C ASP A 133 -3.84 -9.86 -3.42
N ASP A 134 -3.05 -10.62 -4.16
CA ASP A 134 -3.21 -10.71 -5.61
C ASP A 134 -4.46 -11.53 -5.93
N ARG A 135 -5.55 -10.82 -6.19
CA ARG A 135 -6.85 -11.41 -6.50
C ARG A 135 -7.03 -11.73 -7.99
N TYR A 136 -6.15 -11.26 -8.87
CA TYR A 136 -6.30 -11.41 -10.31
C TYR A 136 -5.84 -12.78 -10.78
N GLU A 137 -6.49 -13.32 -11.80
CA GLU A 137 -6.06 -14.57 -12.45
C GLU A 137 -4.62 -14.44 -12.99
N ASN A 138 -4.29 -13.28 -13.58
CA ASN A 138 -2.96 -12.96 -14.07
C ASN A 138 -2.69 -11.44 -13.97
N TYR A 139 -1.96 -11.04 -12.92
CA TYR A 139 -1.62 -9.64 -12.69
C TYR A 139 -0.58 -9.10 -13.69
N SER A 140 0.21 -9.96 -14.33
CA SER A 140 1.27 -9.51 -15.26
C SER A 140 0.71 -8.83 -16.53
N ASN A 141 -0.60 -9.00 -16.78
CA ASN A 141 -1.30 -8.35 -17.88
C ASN A 141 -1.96 -7.01 -17.48
N LEU A 142 -1.83 -6.60 -16.22
CA LEU A 142 -2.42 -5.35 -15.74
C LEU A 142 -1.50 -4.17 -16.04
N SER A 143 -2.11 -3.07 -16.45
CA SER A 143 -1.39 -1.79 -16.60
C SER A 143 -1.14 -1.11 -15.26
N ALA A 144 -0.13 -0.24 -15.19
CA ALA A 144 0.11 0.57 -13.99
C ALA A 144 -1.12 1.38 -13.54
N PRO A 145 -1.90 2.04 -14.42
CA PRO A 145 -3.17 2.67 -14.05
C PRO A 145 -4.17 1.74 -13.36
N THR A 146 -4.28 0.49 -13.82
CA THR A 146 -5.18 -0.50 -13.18
C THR A 146 -4.68 -0.89 -11.78
N LEU A 147 -3.37 -1.07 -11.62
CA LEU A 147 -2.76 -1.37 -10.33
C LEU A 147 -2.92 -0.21 -9.34
N ILE A 148 -2.74 1.04 -9.79
CA ILE A 148 -3.03 2.25 -9.02
C ILE A 148 -4.48 2.23 -8.54
N ALA A 149 -5.43 1.97 -9.43
CA ALA A 149 -6.86 1.96 -9.11
C ALA A 149 -7.22 0.92 -8.04
N ASP A 150 -6.43 -0.15 -7.88
CA ASP A 150 -6.59 -1.21 -6.88
C ASP A 150 -5.53 -1.17 -5.76
N ASP A 151 -4.95 -0.01 -5.45
CA ASP A 151 -3.96 0.19 -4.40
C ASP A 151 -2.78 -0.80 -4.45
N PHE A 152 -2.37 -1.25 -5.65
CA PHE A 152 -1.34 -2.28 -5.81
C PHE A 152 -1.56 -3.49 -4.89
N PHE A 153 -2.79 -4.03 -4.88
CA PHE A 153 -3.19 -5.22 -4.10
C PHE A 153 -3.17 -5.04 -2.58
N ASN A 154 -3.00 -3.81 -2.05
CA ASN A 154 -2.99 -3.60 -0.60
C ASN A 154 -4.19 -4.28 0.06
N ALA A 155 -3.93 -5.12 1.03
CA ALA A 155 -4.92 -5.85 1.82
C ALA A 155 -4.78 -5.54 3.32
N GLY A 156 -3.71 -4.82 3.71
CA GLY A 156 -3.51 -4.38 5.07
C GLY A 156 -2.05 -4.15 5.44
N ALA A 157 -1.83 -3.81 6.70
CA ALA A 157 -0.50 -3.62 7.25
C ALA A 157 -0.43 -4.07 8.70
N VAL A 158 0.73 -4.61 9.10
CA VAL A 158 1.07 -4.88 10.50
C VAL A 158 2.19 -3.93 10.90
N LEU A 159 1.92 -3.04 11.84
CA LEU A 159 2.87 -2.03 12.30
C LEU A 159 3.64 -2.52 13.52
N GLY A 160 4.95 -2.39 13.48
CA GLY A 160 5.83 -2.69 14.61
C GLY A 160 5.83 -1.60 15.67
N GLU A 161 6.81 -1.66 16.57
CA GLU A 161 6.95 -0.67 17.64
C GLU A 161 7.54 0.64 17.10
N GLU A 162 6.93 1.76 17.50
CA GLU A 162 7.35 3.09 17.09
C GLU A 162 8.72 3.47 17.69
N ASN A 163 9.62 3.94 16.84
CA ASN A 163 10.88 4.55 17.26
C ASN A 163 10.83 6.08 17.07
N PRO A 164 10.57 6.86 18.14
CA PRO A 164 10.56 8.32 18.06
C PRO A 164 11.97 8.93 17.93
N HIS A 165 13.01 8.14 18.21
CA HIS A 165 14.41 8.56 18.11
C HIS A 165 15.02 8.26 16.73
N TRP A 166 14.22 7.97 15.72
CA TRP A 166 14.62 7.58 14.37
C TRP A 166 15.62 8.53 13.70
N ARG A 167 15.64 9.81 14.09
CA ARG A 167 16.60 10.79 13.54
C ARG A 167 18.06 10.50 13.85
N SER A 168 18.32 9.67 14.84
CA SER A 168 19.66 9.20 15.18
C SER A 168 20.12 8.00 14.34
N LEU A 169 19.23 7.43 13.52
CA LEU A 169 19.54 6.29 12.67
C LEU A 169 20.10 6.77 11.33
N ASP A 170 21.06 6.04 10.81
CA ASP A 170 21.43 6.14 9.39
C ASP A 170 20.50 5.20 8.58
N LEU A 171 19.45 5.78 8.00
CA LEU A 171 18.43 5.01 7.29
C LEU A 171 18.98 4.25 6.07
N LYS A 172 20.15 4.63 5.56
CA LYS A 172 20.78 3.96 4.41
C LYS A 172 21.45 2.64 4.81
N THR A 173 21.72 2.46 6.09
CA THR A 173 22.42 1.27 6.62
C THR A 173 21.49 0.31 7.36
N ILE A 174 20.20 0.61 7.43
CA ILE A 174 19.22 -0.28 8.05
C ILE A 174 19.12 -1.57 7.23
N VAL A 175 19.24 -2.69 7.92
CA VAL A 175 19.03 -4.03 7.36
C VAL A 175 17.77 -4.61 7.95
N GLY A 176 16.87 -5.07 7.10
CA GLY A 176 15.71 -5.87 7.48
C GLY A 176 16.01 -7.36 7.32
N THR A 177 15.54 -8.17 8.25
CA THR A 177 15.62 -9.62 8.15
C THR A 177 14.24 -10.22 8.34
N LEU A 178 13.82 -11.04 7.41
CA LEU A 178 12.55 -11.76 7.46
C LEU A 178 12.79 -13.21 7.92
N PHE A 179 11.99 -13.66 8.87
CA PHE A 179 11.96 -15.06 9.27
C PHE A 179 10.57 -15.65 8.98
N ILE A 180 10.53 -16.73 8.21
CA ILE A 180 9.34 -17.56 7.99
C ILE A 180 9.61 -18.92 8.57
N ASP A 181 8.77 -19.40 9.49
CA ASP A 181 8.96 -20.68 10.19
C ASP A 181 10.36 -20.84 10.82
N LYS A 182 10.90 -19.76 11.37
CA LYS A 182 12.24 -19.65 11.98
C LYS A 182 13.40 -19.79 10.97
N GLN A 183 13.15 -19.75 9.70
CA GLN A 183 14.15 -19.69 8.64
C GLN A 183 14.31 -18.26 8.15
N GLU A 184 15.55 -17.82 7.98
CA GLU A 184 15.89 -16.52 7.43
C GLU A 184 15.72 -16.52 5.90
N HIS A 185 15.13 -15.43 5.37
CA HIS A 185 14.81 -15.25 3.95
C HIS A 185 15.30 -13.89 3.43
#